data_9da7c9e8b62d694058e6d14df89842e3
#
_entry.id   9da7c9e8b62d694058e6d14df89842e3
#
_cell.length_a   1.000
_cell.length_b   1.000
_cell.length_c   1.000
_cell.angle_alpha   90.00
_cell.angle_beta   90.00
_cell.angle_gamma   90.00
#
_symmetry.space_group_name_H-M   'P 1'
#
loop_
_entity.id
_entity.type
_entity.pdbx_description
1 polymer ?
#
loop_
_entity_poly.entity_id
_entity_poly.type
_entity_poly.pdbx_seq_one_letter_code
_entity_poly.pdbx_strand_id
1 'polypeptide(L)'
;MEIDDILSQLDGSLGRFPRTAAREAVARRDEVAPALLGVLEDVARDPLPFASQDRMLHIFAMYLLAQFRETRAYPLLVKIFSAPGESVHDLAGDVVTAGLGSILASVSGGEISGMTALAENTKADEYARAAALDGLLTLVACGLRSREEVMAYFGRLFDLFEPEPPMIWNGLASACADLWPEEVMDEIRGAYENGYIEPGYIGWEDIQHALARGKEASLRSLKDRHRMISDVEAEMSWWACFDKAEAAPRKKPQSALTAPASVMLQARAAKVGRNDPCLCGSGKKFKKCCGG
;
A
#
# COMPACT_ATOMS: atom_id res chain seq x y z
N MET A 1 -28.89 -16.07 -3.87
CA MET A 1 -28.60 -14.90 -4.73
C MET A 1 -27.91 -15.41 -5.97
N GLU A 2 -28.31 -14.96 -7.18
CA GLU A 2 -27.61 -15.34 -8.41
C GLU A 2 -26.23 -14.64 -8.46
N ILE A 3 -25.30 -15.17 -9.25
CA ILE A 3 -23.93 -14.59 -9.33
C ILE A 3 -24.00 -13.14 -9.83
N ASP A 4 -24.81 -12.86 -10.84
CA ASP A 4 -24.97 -11.51 -11.40
C ASP A 4 -25.54 -10.53 -10.35
N ASP A 5 -26.41 -10.98 -9.45
CA ASP A 5 -26.90 -10.15 -8.34
C ASP A 5 -25.79 -9.82 -7.34
N ILE A 6 -24.88 -10.79 -7.06
CA ILE A 6 -23.72 -10.56 -6.19
C ILE A 6 -22.83 -9.50 -6.81
N LEU A 7 -22.43 -9.67 -8.07
CA LEU A 7 -21.54 -8.74 -8.78
C LEU A 7 -22.16 -7.33 -8.89
N SER A 8 -23.44 -7.24 -9.20
CA SER A 8 -24.17 -5.96 -9.29
C SER A 8 -24.18 -5.21 -7.94
N GLN A 9 -24.39 -5.93 -6.82
CA GLN A 9 -24.37 -5.32 -5.50
C GLN A 9 -22.96 -4.91 -5.05
N LEU A 10 -21.92 -5.63 -5.47
CA LEU A 10 -20.53 -5.24 -5.22
C LEU A 10 -20.17 -3.99 -6.02
N ASP A 11 -20.61 -3.87 -7.27
CA ASP A 11 -20.32 -2.70 -8.12
C ASP A 11 -21.04 -1.44 -7.65
N GLY A 12 -22.33 -1.55 -7.30
CA GLY A 12 -23.16 -0.42 -6.88
C GLY A 12 -23.09 -0.10 -5.39
N SER A 13 -21.97 -0.36 -4.72
CA SER A 13 -21.89 -0.38 -3.25
C SER A 13 -21.56 0.96 -2.58
N LEU A 14 -21.42 2.05 -3.33
CA LEU A 14 -21.08 3.35 -2.74
C LEU A 14 -22.13 3.81 -1.71
N GLY A 15 -21.63 4.27 -0.57
CA GLY A 15 -22.43 4.75 0.56
C GLY A 15 -22.79 3.68 1.59
N ARG A 16 -22.61 2.39 1.28
CA ARG A 16 -22.80 1.30 2.24
C ARG A 16 -22.05 0.05 1.81
N PHE A 17 -21.21 -0.50 2.71
CA PHE A 17 -20.52 -1.76 2.45
C PHE A 17 -21.53 -2.90 2.20
N PRO A 18 -21.42 -3.65 1.08
CA PRO A 18 -22.40 -4.67 0.66
C PRO A 18 -22.18 -6.00 1.38
N ARG A 19 -22.33 -6.03 2.71
CA ARG A 19 -22.00 -7.19 3.57
C ARG A 19 -22.59 -8.50 3.09
N THR A 20 -23.86 -8.49 2.69
CA THR A 20 -24.53 -9.70 2.22
C THR A 20 -23.90 -10.24 0.96
N ALA A 21 -23.67 -9.40 -0.04
CA ALA A 21 -23.05 -9.81 -1.30
C ALA A 21 -21.59 -10.27 -1.08
N ALA A 22 -20.82 -9.55 -0.24
CA ALA A 22 -19.44 -9.94 0.08
C ALA A 22 -19.38 -11.32 0.76
N ARG A 23 -20.26 -11.60 1.73
CA ARG A 23 -20.33 -12.90 2.41
C ARG A 23 -20.79 -14.02 1.50
N GLU A 24 -21.77 -13.76 0.63
CA GLU A 24 -22.22 -14.72 -0.40
C GLU A 24 -21.09 -15.02 -1.39
N ALA A 25 -20.34 -14.00 -1.83
CA ALA A 25 -19.18 -14.20 -2.69
C ALA A 25 -18.11 -15.09 -2.04
N VAL A 26 -17.84 -14.89 -0.73
CA VAL A 26 -16.89 -15.72 0.03
C VAL A 26 -17.43 -17.15 0.19
N ALA A 27 -18.69 -17.33 0.52
CA ALA A 27 -19.32 -18.64 0.70
C ALA A 27 -19.34 -19.46 -0.60
N ARG A 28 -19.44 -18.81 -1.76
CA ARG A 28 -19.52 -19.41 -3.09
C ARG A 28 -18.29 -19.11 -3.95
N ARG A 29 -17.11 -19.04 -3.31
CA ARG A 29 -15.85 -18.61 -3.95
C ARG A 29 -15.58 -19.32 -5.29
N ASP A 30 -15.81 -20.63 -5.36
CA ASP A 30 -15.48 -21.43 -6.55
C ASP A 30 -16.38 -21.09 -7.76
N GLU A 31 -17.61 -20.60 -7.48
CA GLU A 31 -18.54 -20.14 -8.50
C GLU A 31 -18.31 -18.68 -8.90
N VAL A 32 -17.93 -17.83 -7.92
CA VAL A 32 -17.74 -16.38 -8.13
C VAL A 32 -16.35 -16.05 -8.69
N ALA A 33 -15.30 -16.81 -8.32
CA ALA A 33 -13.94 -16.51 -8.74
C ALA A 33 -13.75 -16.41 -10.26
N PRO A 34 -14.37 -17.28 -11.12
CA PRO A 34 -14.26 -17.10 -12.58
C PRO A 34 -14.83 -15.77 -13.08
N ALA A 35 -15.95 -15.30 -12.52
CA ALA A 35 -16.55 -14.02 -12.90
C ALA A 35 -15.68 -12.83 -12.46
N LEU A 36 -15.10 -12.88 -11.24
CA LEU A 36 -14.17 -11.86 -10.76
C LEU A 36 -12.87 -11.82 -11.58
N LEU A 37 -12.36 -12.97 -12.02
CA LEU A 37 -11.22 -13.02 -12.95
C LEU A 37 -11.57 -12.36 -14.27
N GLY A 38 -12.77 -12.61 -14.82
CA GLY A 38 -13.27 -11.92 -16.02
C GLY A 38 -13.27 -10.40 -15.87
N VAL A 39 -13.66 -9.88 -14.70
CA VAL A 39 -13.57 -8.44 -14.40
C VAL A 39 -12.13 -7.94 -14.48
N LEU A 40 -11.15 -8.65 -13.88
CA LEU A 40 -9.75 -8.25 -13.98
C LEU A 40 -9.18 -8.40 -15.40
N GLU A 41 -9.63 -9.36 -16.18
CA GLU A 41 -9.29 -9.49 -17.61
C GLU A 41 -9.78 -8.29 -18.42
N ASP A 42 -11.01 -7.82 -18.15
CA ASP A 42 -11.55 -6.63 -18.79
C ASP A 42 -10.78 -5.37 -18.38
N VAL A 43 -10.47 -5.19 -17.10
CA VAL A 43 -9.61 -4.10 -16.61
C VAL A 43 -8.23 -4.15 -17.29
N ALA A 44 -7.61 -5.32 -17.39
CA ALA A 44 -6.30 -5.50 -18.02
C ALA A 44 -6.30 -5.25 -19.53
N ARG A 45 -7.47 -5.30 -20.16
CA ARG A 45 -7.68 -5.00 -21.59
C ARG A 45 -7.95 -3.52 -21.81
N ASP A 46 -8.85 -2.93 -21.02
CA ASP A 46 -9.23 -1.51 -21.08
C ASP A 46 -9.60 -1.01 -19.66
N PRO A 47 -8.71 -0.28 -18.97
CA PRO A 47 -8.98 0.23 -17.64
C PRO A 47 -9.97 1.41 -17.60
N LEU A 48 -10.12 2.15 -18.71
CA LEU A 48 -10.90 3.40 -18.73
C LEU A 48 -12.35 3.27 -18.23
N PRO A 49 -13.12 2.21 -18.58
CA PRO A 49 -14.47 2.03 -18.06
C PRO A 49 -14.56 1.82 -16.55
N PHE A 50 -13.44 1.45 -15.91
CA PHE A 50 -13.36 1.16 -14.48
C PHE A 50 -12.79 2.31 -13.65
N ALA A 51 -12.16 3.29 -14.29
CA ALA A 51 -11.62 4.49 -13.64
C ALA A 51 -12.70 5.48 -13.17
N SER A 52 -13.99 5.12 -13.25
CA SER A 52 -15.10 5.90 -12.72
C SER A 52 -15.23 5.71 -11.22
N GLN A 53 -15.36 6.83 -10.48
CA GLN A 53 -15.53 6.82 -9.02
C GLN A 53 -16.79 6.06 -8.55
N ASP A 54 -17.73 5.75 -9.45
CA ASP A 54 -18.95 5.03 -9.12
C ASP A 54 -18.83 3.49 -9.28
N ARG A 55 -17.68 3.01 -9.73
CA ARG A 55 -17.42 1.58 -9.98
C ARG A 55 -16.54 0.98 -8.88
N MET A 56 -17.03 -0.08 -8.22
CA MET A 56 -16.32 -0.74 -7.13
C MET A 56 -16.01 -2.22 -7.40
N LEU A 57 -16.60 -2.82 -8.44
CA LEU A 57 -16.50 -4.26 -8.67
C LEU A 57 -15.07 -4.74 -8.88
N HIS A 58 -14.25 -3.98 -9.61
CA HIS A 58 -12.83 -4.32 -9.83
C HIS A 58 -12.02 -4.27 -8.53
N ILE A 59 -12.32 -3.34 -7.63
CA ILE A 59 -11.69 -3.27 -6.31
C ILE A 59 -12.10 -4.50 -5.46
N PHE A 60 -13.39 -4.83 -5.42
CA PHE A 60 -13.85 -6.05 -4.75
C PHE A 60 -13.24 -7.31 -5.37
N ALA A 61 -13.07 -7.35 -6.72
CA ALA A 61 -12.40 -8.46 -7.38
C ALA A 61 -10.96 -8.64 -6.90
N MET A 62 -10.19 -7.56 -6.77
CA MET A 62 -8.81 -7.61 -6.24
C MET A 62 -8.78 -8.21 -4.83
N TYR A 63 -9.60 -7.71 -3.91
CA TYR A 63 -9.62 -8.15 -2.51
C TYR A 63 -10.20 -9.56 -2.33
N LEU A 64 -11.29 -9.90 -3.04
CA LEU A 64 -11.90 -11.24 -2.95
C LEU A 64 -10.98 -12.31 -3.52
N LEU A 65 -10.39 -12.09 -4.70
CA LEU A 65 -9.44 -13.02 -5.29
C LEU A 65 -8.17 -13.16 -4.43
N ALA A 66 -7.75 -12.09 -3.76
CA ALA A 66 -6.66 -12.13 -2.78
C ALA A 66 -7.04 -12.98 -1.55
N GLN A 67 -8.25 -12.81 -1.01
CA GLN A 67 -8.77 -13.65 0.08
C GLN A 67 -8.88 -15.13 -0.34
N PHE A 68 -9.25 -15.40 -1.58
CA PHE A 68 -9.37 -16.76 -2.12
C PHE A 68 -8.02 -17.42 -2.42
N ARG A 69 -6.91 -16.66 -2.41
CA ARG A 69 -5.59 -17.12 -2.89
C ARG A 69 -5.63 -17.54 -4.34
N GLU A 70 -6.39 -16.84 -5.16
CA GLU A 70 -6.60 -17.16 -6.57
C GLU A 70 -5.38 -16.73 -7.41
N THR A 71 -4.50 -17.68 -7.69
CA THR A 71 -3.21 -17.39 -8.35
C THR A 71 -3.35 -16.94 -9.81
N ARG A 72 -4.47 -17.24 -10.48
CA ARG A 72 -4.75 -16.74 -11.84
C ARG A 72 -4.90 -15.24 -11.90
N ALA A 73 -5.22 -14.59 -10.76
CA ALA A 73 -5.30 -13.12 -10.66
C ALA A 73 -3.91 -12.47 -10.68
N TYR A 74 -2.84 -13.16 -10.28
CA TYR A 74 -1.51 -12.58 -10.17
C TYR A 74 -0.99 -11.96 -11.45
N PRO A 75 -0.92 -12.67 -12.60
CA PRO A 75 -0.45 -12.08 -13.85
C PRO A 75 -1.34 -10.93 -14.35
N LEU A 76 -2.65 -10.96 -14.05
CA LEU A 76 -3.57 -9.89 -14.42
C LEU A 76 -3.27 -8.62 -13.63
N LEU A 77 -3.10 -8.73 -12.32
CA LEU A 77 -2.76 -7.59 -11.45
C LEU A 77 -1.39 -7.01 -11.81
N VAL A 78 -0.38 -7.86 -12.01
CA VAL A 78 0.93 -7.38 -12.46
C VAL A 78 0.80 -6.60 -13.78
N LYS A 79 0.03 -7.11 -14.75
CA LYS A 79 -0.20 -6.42 -16.02
C LYS A 79 -0.91 -5.06 -15.83
N ILE A 80 -1.95 -5.02 -15.00
CA ILE A 80 -2.73 -3.80 -14.72
C ILE A 80 -1.82 -2.72 -14.13
N PHE A 81 -1.06 -3.05 -13.08
CA PHE A 81 -0.22 -2.09 -12.36
C PHE A 81 1.13 -1.83 -13.03
N SER A 82 1.49 -2.58 -14.08
CA SER A 82 2.63 -2.29 -14.96
C SER A 82 2.31 -1.30 -16.08
N ALA A 83 1.05 -0.84 -16.18
CA ALA A 83 0.67 0.16 -17.17
C ALA A 83 1.42 1.49 -16.94
N PRO A 84 1.82 2.20 -18.03
CA PRO A 84 2.55 3.46 -17.90
C PRO A 84 1.68 4.57 -17.30
N GLY A 85 2.32 5.44 -16.49
CA GLY A 85 1.72 6.67 -15.96
C GLY A 85 0.84 6.47 -14.73
N GLU A 86 0.19 7.56 -14.31
CA GLU A 86 -0.56 7.66 -13.05
C GLU A 86 -2.00 7.10 -13.13
N SER A 87 -2.42 6.54 -14.26
CA SER A 87 -3.80 6.03 -14.47
C SER A 87 -4.22 4.96 -13.46
N VAL A 88 -3.28 4.32 -12.80
CA VAL A 88 -3.55 3.33 -11.73
C VAL A 88 -4.21 3.97 -10.50
N HIS A 89 -3.98 5.26 -10.23
CA HIS A 89 -4.64 5.99 -9.15
C HIS A 89 -6.10 6.32 -9.48
N ASP A 90 -6.40 6.62 -10.75
CA ASP A 90 -7.79 6.79 -11.21
C ASP A 90 -8.55 5.46 -11.13
N LEU A 91 -7.87 4.35 -11.39
CA LEU A 91 -8.44 2.99 -11.34
C LEU A 91 -8.65 2.49 -9.91
N ALA A 92 -7.64 2.63 -9.04
CA ALA A 92 -7.60 1.92 -7.76
C ALA A 92 -7.44 2.83 -6.53
N GLY A 93 -7.29 4.16 -6.72
CA GLY A 93 -7.20 5.11 -5.63
C GLY A 93 -6.14 4.74 -4.59
N ASP A 94 -6.52 4.84 -3.31
CA ASP A 94 -5.65 4.54 -2.17
C ASP A 94 -5.23 3.05 -2.07
N VAL A 95 -5.87 2.15 -2.84
CA VAL A 95 -5.46 0.73 -2.88
C VAL A 95 -4.02 0.58 -3.36
N VAL A 96 -3.58 1.44 -4.29
CA VAL A 96 -2.20 1.42 -4.81
C VAL A 96 -1.18 1.54 -3.68
N THR A 97 -1.43 2.42 -2.72
CA THR A 97 -0.49 2.71 -1.62
C THR A 97 -0.76 1.91 -0.34
N ALA A 98 -2.00 1.46 -0.11
CA ALA A 98 -2.39 0.87 1.17
C ALA A 98 -2.65 -0.64 1.12
N GLY A 99 -3.00 -1.20 -0.06
CA GLY A 99 -3.46 -2.59 -0.17
C GLY A 99 -2.76 -3.44 -1.22
N LEU A 100 -2.19 -2.82 -2.25
CA LEU A 100 -1.67 -3.52 -3.43
C LEU A 100 -0.59 -4.55 -3.09
N GLY A 101 0.35 -4.22 -2.20
CA GLY A 101 1.39 -5.17 -1.77
C GLY A 101 0.81 -6.43 -1.15
N SER A 102 -0.13 -6.30 -0.22
CA SER A 102 -0.82 -7.43 0.41
C SER A 102 -1.67 -8.23 -0.58
N ILE A 103 -2.31 -7.55 -1.54
CA ILE A 103 -3.08 -8.20 -2.62
C ILE A 103 -2.16 -9.04 -3.50
N LEU A 104 -1.06 -8.45 -4.03
CA LEU A 104 -0.08 -9.14 -4.87
C LEU A 104 0.51 -10.35 -4.16
N ALA A 105 0.95 -10.19 -2.90
CA ALA A 105 1.44 -11.30 -2.10
C ALA A 105 0.40 -12.42 -1.94
N SER A 106 -0.87 -12.04 -1.71
CA SER A 106 -1.97 -13.00 -1.48
C SER A 106 -2.26 -13.88 -2.69
N VAL A 107 -2.15 -13.35 -3.91
CA VAL A 107 -2.44 -14.09 -5.16
C VAL A 107 -1.19 -14.68 -5.81
N SER A 108 0.01 -14.37 -5.33
CA SER A 108 1.26 -14.83 -5.97
C SER A 108 1.54 -16.33 -5.81
N GLY A 109 0.91 -16.98 -4.82
CA GLY A 109 1.29 -18.35 -4.44
C GLY A 109 2.74 -18.49 -3.95
N GLY A 110 3.37 -17.35 -3.59
CA GLY A 110 4.79 -17.26 -3.24
C GLY A 110 5.71 -16.98 -4.43
N GLU A 111 5.18 -16.89 -5.65
CA GLU A 111 5.94 -16.53 -6.85
C GLU A 111 6.28 -15.03 -6.81
N ILE A 112 7.54 -14.64 -7.11
CA ILE A 112 8.02 -13.26 -6.97
C ILE A 112 8.30 -12.56 -8.29
N SER A 113 8.42 -13.27 -9.41
CA SER A 113 8.89 -12.68 -10.68
C SER A 113 8.00 -11.56 -11.18
N GLY A 114 6.69 -11.64 -10.95
CA GLY A 114 5.77 -10.57 -11.31
C GLY A 114 6.00 -9.30 -10.47
N MET A 115 6.21 -9.45 -9.14
CA MET A 115 6.50 -8.30 -8.27
C MET A 115 7.89 -7.71 -8.56
N THR A 116 8.90 -8.53 -8.81
CA THR A 116 10.24 -8.01 -9.17
C THR A 116 10.19 -7.29 -10.52
N ALA A 117 9.49 -7.85 -11.51
CA ALA A 117 9.30 -7.18 -12.81
C ALA A 117 8.55 -5.85 -12.67
N LEU A 118 7.53 -5.77 -11.79
CA LEU A 118 6.80 -4.52 -11.52
C LEU A 118 7.71 -3.49 -10.84
N ALA A 119 8.47 -3.88 -9.81
CA ALA A 119 9.39 -2.99 -9.10
C ALA A 119 10.48 -2.41 -10.04
N GLU A 120 10.96 -3.20 -10.99
CA GLU A 120 11.99 -2.81 -11.96
C GLU A 120 11.45 -2.05 -13.18
N ASN A 121 10.12 -2.02 -13.39
CA ASN A 121 9.50 -1.35 -14.53
C ASN A 121 9.48 0.17 -14.36
N THR A 122 10.47 0.87 -14.89
CA THR A 122 10.59 2.33 -14.82
C THR A 122 9.45 3.11 -15.50
N LYS A 123 8.58 2.45 -16.28
CA LYS A 123 7.39 3.06 -16.89
C LYS A 123 6.16 2.97 -16.02
N ALA A 124 6.14 2.06 -15.05
CA ALA A 124 5.05 1.91 -14.11
C ALA A 124 5.05 3.04 -13.07
N ASP A 125 3.90 3.28 -12.49
CA ASP A 125 3.73 4.23 -11.39
C ASP A 125 4.66 3.91 -10.21
N GLU A 126 5.29 4.93 -9.64
CA GLU A 126 6.28 4.75 -8.56
C GLU A 126 5.70 4.14 -7.28
N TYR A 127 4.43 4.41 -6.96
CA TYR A 127 3.75 3.82 -5.81
C TYR A 127 3.38 2.35 -6.06
N ALA A 128 2.98 2.01 -7.29
CA ALA A 128 2.75 0.61 -7.66
C ALA A 128 4.05 -0.21 -7.60
N ARG A 129 5.17 0.37 -8.01
CA ARG A 129 6.51 -0.23 -7.89
C ARG A 129 6.89 -0.41 -6.41
N ALA A 130 6.69 0.59 -5.57
CA ALA A 130 6.93 0.51 -4.13
C ALA A 130 6.02 -0.55 -3.46
N ALA A 131 4.75 -0.64 -3.86
CA ALA A 131 3.84 -1.67 -3.38
C ALA A 131 4.29 -3.10 -3.75
N ALA A 132 5.00 -3.28 -4.86
CA ALA A 132 5.59 -4.57 -5.20
C ALA A 132 6.70 -4.97 -4.21
N LEU A 133 7.52 -4.01 -3.73
CA LEU A 133 8.49 -4.26 -2.66
C LEU A 133 7.78 -4.64 -1.35
N ASP A 134 6.69 -3.95 -1.03
CA ASP A 134 5.86 -4.26 0.15
C ASP A 134 5.23 -5.67 0.07
N GLY A 135 4.85 -6.10 -1.14
CA GLY A 135 4.40 -7.47 -1.40
C GLY A 135 5.47 -8.52 -1.06
N LEU A 136 6.74 -8.24 -1.39
CA LEU A 136 7.86 -9.13 -1.03
C LEU A 136 8.06 -9.20 0.49
N LEU A 137 7.91 -8.07 1.21
CA LEU A 137 7.91 -8.04 2.68
C LEU A 137 6.80 -8.92 3.25
N THR A 138 5.61 -8.87 2.65
CA THR A 138 4.47 -9.69 3.05
C THR A 138 4.76 -11.18 2.87
N LEU A 139 5.44 -11.58 1.79
CA LEU A 139 5.86 -12.97 1.60
C LEU A 139 6.87 -13.43 2.65
N VAL A 140 7.80 -12.57 3.05
CA VAL A 140 8.75 -12.87 4.15
C VAL A 140 8.01 -13.00 5.46
N ALA A 141 7.12 -12.06 5.78
CA ALA A 141 6.30 -12.10 7.01
C ALA A 141 5.49 -13.38 7.14
N CYS A 142 4.94 -13.87 6.03
CA CYS A 142 4.15 -15.10 5.95
C CYS A 142 5.01 -16.39 5.81
N GLY A 143 6.34 -16.29 5.74
CA GLY A 143 7.26 -17.43 5.64
C GLY A 143 7.26 -18.13 4.28
N LEU A 144 6.78 -17.47 3.22
CA LEU A 144 6.79 -18.02 1.85
C LEU A 144 8.09 -17.71 1.11
N ARG A 145 8.85 -16.71 1.58
CA ARG A 145 10.20 -16.39 1.11
C ARG A 145 11.11 -16.13 2.30
N SER A 146 12.40 -16.41 2.11
CA SER A 146 13.38 -16.11 3.13
C SER A 146 13.72 -14.60 3.12
N ARG A 147 14.04 -14.09 4.29
CA ARG A 147 14.54 -12.71 4.45
C ARG A 147 15.81 -12.49 3.61
N GLU A 148 16.71 -13.48 3.61
CA GLU A 148 18.00 -13.43 2.92
C GLU A 148 17.83 -13.31 1.41
N GLU A 149 16.88 -14.06 0.83
CA GLU A 149 16.56 -13.99 -0.60
C GLU A 149 16.06 -12.60 -0.99
N VAL A 150 15.11 -12.05 -0.21
CA VAL A 150 14.51 -10.75 -0.50
C VAL A 150 15.50 -9.61 -0.24
N MET A 151 16.31 -9.67 0.82
CA MET A 151 17.34 -8.67 1.11
C MET A 151 18.42 -8.66 0.02
N ALA A 152 18.86 -9.84 -0.46
CA ALA A 152 19.80 -9.92 -1.57
C ALA A 152 19.22 -9.32 -2.87
N TYR A 153 17.91 -9.46 -3.10
CA TYR A 153 17.24 -8.79 -4.21
C TYR A 153 17.21 -7.26 -4.01
N PHE A 154 16.84 -6.78 -2.82
CA PHE A 154 16.84 -5.35 -2.51
C PHE A 154 18.21 -4.70 -2.66
N GLY A 155 19.27 -5.39 -2.23
CA GLY A 155 20.66 -4.92 -2.43
C GLY A 155 20.98 -4.65 -3.91
N ARG A 156 20.54 -5.53 -4.82
CA ARG A 156 20.74 -5.31 -6.27
C ARG A 156 19.95 -4.13 -6.84
N LEU A 157 18.82 -3.77 -6.24
CA LEU A 157 18.00 -2.65 -6.71
C LEU A 157 18.70 -1.30 -6.55
N PHE A 158 19.63 -1.14 -5.59
CA PHE A 158 20.42 0.08 -5.44
C PHE A 158 21.28 0.38 -6.67
N ASP A 159 21.70 -0.65 -7.41
CA ASP A 159 22.45 -0.52 -8.65
C ASP A 159 21.53 -0.39 -9.89
N LEU A 160 20.28 -0.84 -9.78
CA LEU A 160 19.36 -0.92 -10.93
C LEU A 160 18.44 0.30 -11.04
N PHE A 161 18.12 0.96 -9.93
CA PHE A 161 17.17 2.05 -9.96
C PHE A 161 17.81 3.32 -10.52
N GLU A 162 17.06 3.99 -11.39
CA GLU A 162 17.38 5.33 -11.85
C GLU A 162 17.30 6.33 -10.66
N PRO A 163 18.00 7.47 -10.72
CA PRO A 163 17.97 8.48 -9.66
C PRO A 163 16.58 9.00 -9.30
N GLU A 164 15.61 8.86 -10.20
CA GLU A 164 14.21 9.23 -10.05
C GLU A 164 13.29 8.06 -10.46
N PRO A 165 12.05 8.05 -9.97
CA PRO A 165 11.40 8.95 -9.01
C PRO A 165 11.74 8.60 -7.55
N PRO A 166 11.61 9.59 -6.60
CA PRO A 166 12.07 9.40 -5.22
C PRO A 166 11.26 8.38 -4.42
N MET A 167 9.99 8.14 -4.76
CA MET A 167 9.14 7.23 -3.98
C MET A 167 9.66 5.78 -4.00
N ILE A 168 10.23 5.32 -5.11
CA ILE A 168 10.78 3.96 -5.17
C ILE A 168 12.02 3.82 -4.29
N TRP A 169 12.86 4.86 -4.19
CA TRP A 169 14.02 4.89 -3.31
C TRP A 169 13.62 4.93 -1.84
N ASN A 170 12.62 5.74 -1.50
CA ASN A 170 12.04 5.81 -0.17
C ASN A 170 11.44 4.46 0.24
N GLY A 171 10.70 3.82 -0.67
CA GLY A 171 10.13 2.48 -0.50
C GLY A 171 11.20 1.42 -0.28
N LEU A 172 12.27 1.42 -1.09
CA LEU A 172 13.38 0.48 -0.96
C LEU A 172 14.11 0.61 0.38
N ALA A 173 14.45 1.84 0.79
CA ALA A 173 15.09 2.09 2.08
C ALA A 173 14.20 1.64 3.25
N SER A 174 12.90 1.92 3.19
CA SER A 174 11.93 1.48 4.20
C SER A 174 11.81 -0.04 4.25
N ALA A 175 11.75 -0.70 3.10
CA ALA A 175 11.69 -2.15 3.00
C ALA A 175 12.96 -2.82 3.55
N CYS A 176 14.14 -2.26 3.29
CA CYS A 176 15.39 -2.72 3.88
C CYS A 176 15.39 -2.56 5.41
N ALA A 177 14.92 -1.41 5.93
CA ALA A 177 14.80 -1.15 7.36
C ALA A 177 13.87 -2.17 8.05
N ASP A 178 12.78 -2.55 7.40
CA ASP A 178 11.83 -3.54 7.91
C ASP A 178 12.41 -4.95 7.96
N LEU A 179 13.33 -5.28 7.07
CA LEU A 179 14.04 -6.57 7.03
C LEU A 179 15.34 -6.59 7.86
N TRP A 180 15.70 -5.53 8.56
CA TRP A 180 16.98 -5.36 9.24
C TRP A 180 18.14 -5.18 8.26
N PRO A 181 18.62 -3.94 8.03
CA PRO A 181 19.34 -3.53 6.82
C PRO A 181 20.87 -3.77 6.87
N GLU A 182 21.40 -4.64 7.73
CA GLU A 182 22.86 -4.76 8.00
C GLU A 182 23.69 -4.94 6.73
N GLU A 183 23.20 -5.75 5.79
CA GLU A 183 23.94 -6.11 4.58
C GLU A 183 23.98 -5.01 3.52
N VAL A 184 23.12 -3.99 3.63
CA VAL A 184 22.92 -2.94 2.61
C VAL A 184 23.11 -1.53 3.17
N MET A 185 23.82 -1.41 4.30
CA MET A 185 24.01 -0.12 4.98
C MET A 185 24.84 0.86 4.15
N ASP A 186 25.80 0.38 3.39
CA ASP A 186 26.65 1.25 2.55
C ASP A 186 25.89 1.74 1.33
N GLU A 187 25.06 0.89 0.72
CA GLU A 187 24.16 1.24 -0.39
C GLU A 187 23.13 2.29 0.06
N ILE A 188 22.49 2.08 1.21
CA ILE A 188 21.54 3.05 1.77
C ILE A 188 22.25 4.38 2.04
N ARG A 189 23.45 4.37 2.62
CA ARG A 189 24.23 5.59 2.87
C ARG A 189 24.53 6.32 1.57
N GLY A 190 25.01 5.60 0.55
CA GLY A 190 25.25 6.15 -0.77
C GLY A 190 24.01 6.78 -1.40
N ALA A 191 22.84 6.17 -1.23
CA ALA A 191 21.58 6.72 -1.74
C ALA A 191 21.19 8.04 -1.01
N TYR A 192 21.43 8.15 0.31
CA TYR A 192 21.25 9.42 1.04
C TYR A 192 22.25 10.50 0.59
N GLU A 193 23.53 10.16 0.44
CA GLU A 193 24.57 11.09 0.01
C GLU A 193 24.31 11.64 -1.40
N ASN A 194 23.72 10.83 -2.28
CA ASN A 194 23.31 11.22 -3.61
C ASN A 194 21.96 11.95 -3.66
N GLY A 195 21.23 12.04 -2.54
CA GLY A 195 19.95 12.73 -2.45
C GLY A 195 18.77 11.95 -3.09
N TYR A 196 18.90 10.63 -3.28
CA TYR A 196 17.82 9.79 -3.83
C TYR A 196 16.74 9.48 -2.81
N ILE A 197 17.08 9.41 -1.52
CA ILE A 197 16.15 9.16 -0.42
C ILE A 197 15.78 10.49 0.23
N GLU A 198 14.49 10.72 0.43
CA GLU A 198 13.97 11.91 1.09
C GLU A 198 14.02 11.74 2.62
N PRO A 199 14.86 12.51 3.34
CA PRO A 199 14.95 12.39 4.81
C PRO A 199 13.64 12.71 5.55
N GLY A 200 12.71 13.42 4.89
CA GLY A 200 11.37 13.69 5.42
C GLY A 200 10.41 12.50 5.32
N TYR A 201 10.72 11.51 4.47
CA TYR A 201 9.95 10.28 4.34
C TYR A 201 10.49 9.18 5.27
N ILE A 202 11.79 8.89 5.17
CA ILE A 202 12.53 8.01 6.07
C ILE A 202 13.89 8.66 6.37
N GLY A 203 14.19 8.90 7.64
CA GLY A 203 15.45 9.53 8.07
C GLY A 203 16.57 8.50 8.24
N TRP A 204 17.82 8.96 8.16
CA TRP A 204 18.98 8.12 8.49
C TRP A 204 18.88 7.53 9.90
N GLU A 205 18.31 8.30 10.84
CA GLU A 205 18.10 7.85 12.22
C GLU A 205 17.12 6.66 12.29
N ASP A 206 16.11 6.61 11.42
CA ASP A 206 15.18 5.48 11.34
C ASP A 206 15.89 4.20 10.89
N ILE A 207 16.82 4.31 9.92
CA ILE A 207 17.66 3.20 9.48
C ILE A 207 18.56 2.71 10.64
N GLN A 208 19.19 3.63 11.36
CA GLN A 208 20.02 3.28 12.52
C GLN A 208 19.21 2.63 13.64
N HIS A 209 17.99 3.09 13.89
CA HIS A 209 17.08 2.48 14.86
C HIS A 209 16.65 1.07 14.42
N ALA A 210 16.37 0.86 13.13
CA ALA A 210 16.05 -0.46 12.60
C ALA A 210 17.24 -1.42 12.78
N LEU A 211 18.46 -0.98 12.50
CA LEU A 211 19.68 -1.76 12.70
C LEU A 211 19.89 -2.09 14.20
N ALA A 212 19.77 -1.10 15.09
CA ALA A 212 19.95 -1.26 16.54
C ALA A 212 18.88 -2.18 17.17
N ARG A 213 17.69 -2.26 16.60
CA ARG A 213 16.60 -3.15 17.05
C ARG A 213 16.98 -4.62 16.95
N GLY A 214 17.84 -4.97 15.99
CA GLY A 214 18.29 -6.34 15.73
C GLY A 214 17.30 -7.15 14.86
N LYS A 215 17.85 -8.14 14.17
CA LYS A 215 17.14 -8.95 13.15
C LYS A 215 15.86 -9.60 13.66
N GLU A 216 15.93 -10.26 14.82
CA GLU A 216 14.76 -10.98 15.36
C GLU A 216 13.59 -10.05 15.71
N ALA A 217 13.90 -8.88 16.30
CA ALA A 217 12.87 -7.92 16.67
C ALA A 217 12.26 -7.23 15.42
N SER A 218 13.07 -6.96 14.39
CA SER A 218 12.59 -6.43 13.11
C SER A 218 11.65 -7.43 12.43
N LEU A 219 12.02 -8.71 12.36
CA LEU A 219 11.17 -9.74 11.76
C LEU A 219 9.88 -10.02 12.56
N ARG A 220 9.90 -9.86 13.90
CA ARG A 220 8.64 -9.90 14.68
C ARG A 220 7.73 -8.73 14.30
N SER A 221 8.26 -7.51 14.29
CA SER A 221 7.51 -6.30 13.90
C SER A 221 6.98 -6.40 12.46
N LEU A 222 7.75 -7.00 11.53
CA LEU A 222 7.32 -7.25 10.17
C LEU A 222 6.05 -8.11 10.14
N LYS A 223 6.01 -9.22 10.87
CA LYS A 223 4.85 -10.13 10.95
C LYS A 223 3.60 -9.48 11.52
N ASP A 224 3.75 -8.50 12.42
CA ASP A 224 2.62 -7.77 13.00
C ASP A 224 2.00 -6.78 11.99
N ARG A 225 2.80 -6.27 11.05
CA ARG A 225 2.39 -5.24 10.09
C ARG A 225 2.02 -5.79 8.71
N HIS A 226 2.66 -6.86 8.28
CA HIS A 226 2.48 -7.44 6.95
C HIS A 226 1.72 -8.75 7.03
N ARG A 227 0.58 -8.80 6.36
CA ARG A 227 -0.27 -9.99 6.29
C ARG A 227 -0.94 -10.09 4.92
N MET A 228 -1.26 -11.30 4.54
CA MET A 228 -2.10 -11.54 3.38
C MET A 228 -3.55 -11.17 3.67
N ILE A 229 -4.29 -10.79 2.64
CA ILE A 229 -5.72 -10.52 2.73
C ILE A 229 -6.46 -11.79 3.17
N SER A 230 -7.18 -11.73 4.28
CA SER A 230 -7.90 -12.88 4.84
C SER A 230 -9.39 -12.64 5.03
N ASP A 231 -9.83 -11.39 5.07
CA ASP A 231 -11.22 -11.01 5.30
C ASP A 231 -11.51 -9.66 4.59
N VAL A 232 -12.21 -9.73 3.47
CA VAL A 232 -12.58 -8.56 2.68
C VAL A 232 -13.44 -7.56 3.47
N GLU A 233 -14.31 -8.04 4.38
CA GLU A 233 -15.12 -7.16 5.22
C GLU A 233 -14.24 -6.38 6.21
N ALA A 234 -13.27 -7.04 6.84
CA ALA A 234 -12.32 -6.38 7.74
C ALA A 234 -11.43 -5.36 7.01
N GLU A 235 -11.00 -5.68 5.79
CA GLU A 235 -10.13 -4.80 4.99
C GLU A 235 -10.86 -3.55 4.46
N MET A 236 -12.12 -3.67 4.05
CA MET A 236 -12.79 -2.62 3.28
C MET A 236 -13.94 -1.92 4.01
N SER A 237 -14.64 -2.57 4.98
CA SER A 237 -15.92 -2.05 5.49
C SER A 237 -15.83 -0.70 6.24
N TRP A 238 -14.64 -0.28 6.62
CA TRP A 238 -14.37 0.99 7.31
C TRP A 238 -14.02 2.15 6.36
N TRP A 239 -13.96 1.91 5.05
CA TRP A 239 -13.60 2.95 4.08
C TRP A 239 -14.65 4.07 4.06
N ALA A 240 -14.18 5.31 3.93
CA ALA A 240 -15.02 6.49 3.97
C ALA A 240 -16.11 6.50 2.86
N CYS A 241 -15.87 5.83 1.73
CA CYS A 241 -16.86 5.70 0.66
C CYS A 241 -18.12 4.90 1.07
N PHE A 242 -18.04 4.11 2.14
CA PHE A 242 -19.18 3.34 2.68
C PHE A 242 -19.90 4.04 3.85
N ASP A 243 -19.37 5.12 4.41
CA ASP A 243 -19.92 5.80 5.59
C ASP A 243 -21.03 6.82 5.29
N LYS A 244 -21.40 7.04 4.04
CA LYS A 244 -22.37 8.09 3.65
C LYS A 244 -23.81 7.86 4.16
N ALA A 245 -24.13 6.70 4.73
CA ALA A 245 -25.49 6.37 5.19
C ALA A 245 -25.72 6.53 6.71
N GLU A 246 -24.71 6.84 7.52
CA GLU A 246 -24.83 7.01 8.97
C GLU A 246 -24.16 8.31 9.44
N ALA A 247 -24.71 9.47 9.04
CA ALA A 247 -24.38 10.75 9.64
C ALA A 247 -25.09 10.90 11.02
N ALA A 248 -24.80 9.98 11.95
CA ALA A 248 -24.98 10.20 13.37
C ALA A 248 -23.59 10.38 14.00
N PRO A 249 -23.39 11.33 14.96
CA PRO A 249 -22.07 11.64 15.48
C PRO A 249 -21.51 10.43 16.26
N ARG A 250 -20.70 9.60 15.61
CA ARG A 250 -19.96 8.54 16.30
C ARG A 250 -18.85 9.15 17.15
N LYS A 251 -18.93 8.97 18.46
CA LYS A 251 -17.79 9.14 19.36
C LYS A 251 -16.66 8.24 18.85
N LYS A 252 -15.50 8.86 18.49
CA LYS A 252 -14.30 8.14 18.08
C LYS A 252 -13.95 7.07 19.11
N PRO A 253 -13.78 5.79 18.73
CA PRO A 253 -13.10 4.85 19.60
C PRO A 253 -11.66 5.31 19.73
N GLN A 254 -11.22 5.56 20.97
CA GLN A 254 -9.81 5.65 21.30
C GLN A 254 -9.23 4.22 21.22
N SER A 255 -8.85 3.78 20.06
CA SER A 255 -7.92 2.66 19.93
C SER A 255 -6.59 3.22 19.42
N ALA A 256 -5.59 3.11 20.27
CA ALA A 256 -4.21 3.36 19.92
C ALA A 256 -3.77 2.34 18.86
N LEU A 257 -3.95 2.70 17.58
CA LEU A 257 -3.18 2.13 16.50
C LEU A 257 -2.01 3.06 16.28
N THR A 258 -0.84 2.63 16.70
CA THR A 258 0.43 3.19 16.25
C THR A 258 0.51 2.93 14.76
N ALA A 259 0.08 3.92 13.96
CA ALA A 259 0.39 3.94 12.54
C ALA A 259 1.92 4.00 12.38
N PRO A 260 2.51 3.33 11.38
CA PRO A 260 3.93 3.48 11.10
C PRO A 260 4.23 4.96 10.85
N ALA A 261 5.39 5.43 11.29
CA ALA A 261 5.81 6.83 11.29
C ALA A 261 5.73 7.51 9.91
N SER A 262 5.65 6.75 8.83
CA SER A 262 5.59 7.22 7.44
C SER A 262 4.26 7.87 7.02
N VAL A 263 3.16 7.71 7.77
CA VAL A 263 1.83 8.24 7.36
C VAL A 263 1.47 9.55 8.06
N MET A 264 2.27 10.07 8.99
CA MET A 264 1.91 11.21 9.84
C MET A 264 2.43 12.60 9.39
N LEU A 265 2.96 12.81 8.21
CA LEU A 265 3.53 14.13 7.83
C LEU A 265 2.74 14.92 6.78
N GLN A 266 1.48 14.57 6.49
CA GLN A 266 0.59 15.44 5.70
C GLN A 266 -0.54 16.11 6.52
N ALA A 267 -0.31 16.46 7.77
CA ALA A 267 -1.31 17.19 8.51
C ALA A 267 -0.73 18.39 9.25
N ARG A 268 -1.10 19.56 8.71
CA ARG A 268 -1.18 20.84 9.40
C ARG A 268 0.10 21.66 9.51
N ALA A 269 0.40 22.37 8.45
CA ALA A 269 0.78 23.77 8.66
C ALA A 269 -0.45 24.49 9.29
N ALA A 270 -0.54 24.49 10.61
CA ALA A 270 -1.50 25.34 11.30
C ALA A 270 -1.20 26.77 10.87
N LYS A 271 -2.18 27.45 10.20
CA LYS A 271 -2.07 28.87 9.89
C LYS A 271 -2.01 29.62 11.22
N VAL A 272 -0.79 29.95 11.64
CA VAL A 272 -0.57 30.78 12.83
C VAL A 272 -1.14 32.15 12.55
N GLY A 273 -2.12 32.58 13.35
CA GLY A 273 -2.71 33.92 13.23
C GLY A 273 -1.65 34.97 13.56
N ARG A 274 -1.72 36.16 12.90
CA ARG A 274 -0.77 37.26 13.12
C ARG A 274 -0.59 37.65 14.59
N ASN A 275 -1.58 37.43 15.44
CA ASN A 275 -1.57 37.77 16.85
C ASN A 275 -1.27 36.61 17.81
N ASP A 276 -1.13 35.37 17.30
CA ASP A 276 -0.83 34.19 18.11
C ASP A 276 0.64 34.20 18.61
N PRO A 277 0.94 33.50 19.68
CA PRO A 277 2.33 33.33 20.13
C PRO A 277 3.19 32.70 19.02
N CYS A 278 4.39 33.24 18.83
CA CYS A 278 5.29 32.76 17.79
C CYS A 278 5.76 31.31 18.08
N LEU A 279 5.69 30.44 17.10
CA LEU A 279 6.09 29.03 17.22
C LEU A 279 7.59 28.83 17.52
N CYS A 280 8.43 29.87 17.35
CA CYS A 280 9.84 29.82 17.71
C CYS A 280 10.10 29.84 19.22
N GLY A 281 9.08 29.89 20.07
CA GLY A 281 9.21 29.91 21.53
C GLY A 281 9.68 31.24 22.14
N SER A 282 9.77 32.35 21.34
CA SER A 282 10.24 33.66 21.79
C SER A 282 9.27 34.42 22.72
N GLY A 283 8.07 33.91 22.95
CA GLY A 283 7.00 34.58 23.70
C GLY A 283 6.40 35.81 23.01
N LYS A 284 6.87 36.22 21.84
CA LYS A 284 6.36 37.35 21.07
C LYS A 284 5.23 36.89 20.13
N LYS A 285 4.33 37.84 19.76
CA LYS A 285 3.30 37.58 18.74
C LYS A 285 3.95 37.30 17.39
N PHE A 286 3.38 36.37 16.59
CA PHE A 286 3.94 35.94 15.32
C PHE A 286 4.31 37.10 14.39
N LYS A 287 3.42 38.10 14.25
CA LYS A 287 3.66 39.32 13.44
C LYS A 287 4.83 40.21 13.95
N LYS A 288 5.34 40.01 15.15
CA LYS A 288 6.47 40.75 15.73
C LYS A 288 7.71 39.87 15.93
N CYS A 289 7.73 38.74 15.28
CA CYS A 289 8.81 37.75 15.32
C CYS A 289 9.04 37.13 13.93
N CYS A 290 8.67 35.89 13.70
CA CYS A 290 8.93 35.16 12.44
C CYS A 290 7.95 35.50 11.30
N GLY A 291 6.89 36.28 11.56
CA GLY A 291 5.87 36.69 10.59
C GLY A 291 5.90 38.18 10.24
N GLY A 292 7.01 38.90 10.56
CA GLY A 292 7.21 40.31 10.23
C GLY A 292 8.06 40.49 8.97
#